data_ba820286d319929313dd7caf98247eb0
#
_entry.id   ba820286d319929313dd7caf98247eb0
#
_cell.length_a   1.000
_cell.length_b   1.000
_cell.length_c   1.000
_cell.angle_alpha   90.00
_cell.angle_beta   90.00
_cell.angle_gamma   90.00
#
_symmetry.space_group_name_H-M   'P 1'
#
loop_
_entity.id
_entity.type
_entity.pdbx_description
1 polymer ?
#
loop_
_entity_poly.entity_id
_entity_poly.type
_entity_poly.pdbx_seq_one_letter_code
_entity_poly.pdbx_strand_id
1 'polypeptide(L)'
;IGLQVAVGSDPAALVHLGWQRVAFADPLRDMAYAVDPYVEINGNRGHSFLRLSAVVDALGWEKAKQYPDVRRFLQRLGSDGVRDHLGDGLWVAAAMSRADVPTVFPDVRFPNEAEAIRARAGIIVRIVRREHLTGEQAAHPSENALDELEPDATVCNDGTIADLQAAIRRL
;
A
#
# COMPACT_ATOMS: atom_id res chain seq x y z
N ILE A 1 -2.31 18.28 21.08
CA ILE A 1 -1.42 18.39 19.89
C ILE A 1 -2.25 17.85 18.73
N GLY A 2 -2.74 18.76 17.86
CA GLY A 2 -3.61 18.39 16.76
C GLY A 2 -2.92 17.49 15.75
N LEU A 3 -3.54 16.36 15.42
CA LEU A 3 -3.10 15.46 14.37
C LEU A 3 -3.26 16.18 13.02
N GLN A 4 -2.16 16.64 12.43
CA GLN A 4 -2.17 17.12 11.04
C GLN A 4 -1.96 15.91 10.13
N VAL A 5 -3.05 15.35 9.61
CA VAL A 5 -2.97 14.32 8.58
C VAL A 5 -2.81 15.01 7.23
N ALA A 6 -1.62 14.88 6.64
CA ALA A 6 -1.40 15.32 5.26
C ALA A 6 -2.02 14.31 4.30
N VAL A 7 -3.18 14.63 3.73
CA VAL A 7 -3.78 13.89 2.63
C VAL A 7 -3.42 14.59 1.33
N GLY A 8 -2.42 14.07 0.70
CA GLY A 8 -2.02 14.42 -0.65
C GLY A 8 -1.08 13.34 -1.16
N SER A 9 -1.20 13.02 -2.42
CA SER A 9 -0.31 12.09 -3.11
C SER A 9 1.10 12.67 -3.32
N ASP A 10 1.41 13.82 -2.74
CA ASP A 10 2.72 14.45 -2.85
C ASP A 10 3.57 14.13 -1.61
N PRO A 11 4.57 13.25 -1.75
CA PRO A 11 5.51 12.95 -0.67
C PRO A 11 6.26 14.19 -0.15
N ALA A 12 6.44 15.21 -0.99
CA ALA A 12 7.15 16.43 -0.60
C ALA A 12 6.37 17.25 0.43
N ALA A 13 5.03 17.24 0.36
CA ALA A 13 4.19 17.93 1.34
C ALA A 13 4.30 17.32 2.76
N LEU A 14 4.49 16.01 2.85
CA LEU A 14 4.70 15.31 4.14
C LEU A 14 6.02 15.69 4.77
N VAL A 15 7.08 15.80 3.98
CA VAL A 15 8.45 16.14 4.47
C VAL A 15 8.48 17.52 5.13
N HIS A 16 7.74 18.49 4.59
CA HIS A 16 7.65 19.83 5.21
C HIS A 16 7.02 19.84 6.61
N LEU A 17 6.22 18.81 6.94
CA LEU A 17 5.59 18.62 8.24
C LEU A 17 6.40 17.72 9.17
N GLY A 18 7.57 17.22 8.74
CA GLY A 18 8.36 16.24 9.48
C GLY A 18 7.73 14.84 9.50
N TRP A 19 6.82 14.55 8.57
CA TRP A 19 6.19 13.25 8.39
C TRP A 19 6.81 12.52 7.21
N GLN A 20 6.79 11.20 7.26
CA GLN A 20 7.11 10.35 6.11
C GLN A 20 5.94 9.47 5.71
N ARG A 21 5.97 8.99 4.48
CA ARG A 21 5.08 7.94 3.96
C ARG A 21 5.88 6.65 3.85
N VAL A 22 5.36 5.58 4.45
CA VAL A 22 5.85 4.21 4.27
C VAL A 22 4.66 3.33 3.90
N ALA A 23 4.78 2.46 2.90
CA ALA A 23 3.76 1.47 2.61
C ALA A 23 4.21 0.09 3.09
N PHE A 24 3.28 -0.75 3.57
CA PHE A 24 3.57 -2.15 3.90
C PHE A 24 4.02 -2.95 2.68
N ALA A 25 3.63 -2.52 1.48
CA ALA A 25 4.08 -3.09 0.22
C ALA A 25 5.51 -2.66 -0.21
N ASP A 26 6.10 -1.62 0.40
CA ASP A 26 7.41 -1.11 -0.05
C ASP A 26 8.55 -2.14 0.13
N PRO A 27 8.68 -2.87 1.26
CA PRO A 27 9.70 -3.92 1.38
C PRO A 27 9.57 -5.04 0.34
N LEU A 28 8.33 -5.42 -0.01
CA LEU A 28 8.07 -6.39 -1.07
C LEU A 28 8.52 -5.87 -2.43
N ARG A 29 8.25 -4.61 -2.73
CA ARG A 29 8.66 -3.96 -3.99
C ARG A 29 10.19 -3.88 -4.09
N ASP A 30 10.86 -3.51 -3.01
CA ASP A 30 12.32 -3.43 -2.97
C ASP A 30 12.94 -4.81 -3.16
N MET A 31 12.40 -5.86 -2.52
CA MET A 31 12.85 -7.23 -2.71
C MET A 31 12.61 -7.68 -4.17
N ALA A 32 11.43 -7.41 -4.71
CA ALA A 32 11.11 -7.75 -6.10
C ALA A 32 12.05 -7.07 -7.09
N TYR A 33 12.37 -5.79 -6.85
CA TYR A 33 13.31 -5.03 -7.67
C TYR A 33 14.72 -5.60 -7.57
N ALA A 34 15.17 -6.00 -6.38
CA ALA A 34 16.49 -6.58 -6.17
C ALA A 34 16.63 -7.99 -6.76
N VAL A 35 15.55 -8.81 -6.74
CA VAL A 35 15.52 -10.13 -7.41
C VAL A 35 15.56 -9.97 -8.92
N ASP A 36 14.95 -8.92 -9.44
CA ASP A 36 14.98 -8.49 -10.83
C ASP A 36 14.70 -9.61 -11.86
N PRO A 37 13.55 -10.30 -11.77
CA PRO A 37 13.20 -11.35 -12.72
C PRO A 37 12.95 -10.79 -14.12
N TYR A 38 13.00 -11.67 -15.12
CA TYR A 38 12.40 -11.37 -16.42
C TYR A 38 10.87 -11.46 -16.28
N VAL A 39 10.18 -10.43 -16.77
CA VAL A 39 8.72 -10.35 -16.80
C VAL A 39 8.21 -10.17 -18.20
N GLU A 40 7.08 -10.80 -18.51
CA GLU A 40 6.44 -10.70 -19.80
C GLU A 40 5.66 -9.39 -19.92
N ILE A 41 5.98 -8.63 -20.97
CA ILE A 41 5.32 -7.38 -21.30
C ILE A 41 4.57 -7.57 -22.61
N ASN A 42 3.25 -7.55 -22.56
CA ASN A 42 2.40 -7.65 -23.71
C ASN A 42 2.18 -6.26 -24.33
N GLY A 43 2.54 -6.08 -25.57
CA GLY A 43 2.35 -4.84 -26.31
C GLY A 43 1.80 -5.10 -27.71
N ASN A 44 1.48 -4.02 -28.45
CA ASN A 44 0.97 -4.08 -29.81
C ASN A 44 1.92 -4.77 -30.82
N ARG A 45 3.17 -5.06 -30.44
CA ARG A 45 4.19 -5.71 -31.27
C ARG A 45 4.49 -7.16 -30.86
N GLY A 46 3.68 -7.76 -29.96
CA GLY A 46 3.89 -9.13 -29.47
C GLY A 46 4.41 -9.18 -28.04
N HIS A 47 4.85 -10.38 -27.63
CA HIS A 47 5.39 -10.66 -26.31
C HIS A 47 6.87 -10.27 -26.25
N SER A 48 7.25 -9.53 -25.21
CA SER A 48 8.63 -9.19 -24.93
C SER A 48 8.94 -9.51 -23.46
N PHE A 49 10.14 -9.98 -23.19
CA PHE A 49 10.61 -10.23 -21.83
C PHE A 49 11.64 -9.16 -21.47
N LEU A 50 11.38 -8.43 -20.40
CA LEU A 50 12.26 -7.38 -19.87
C LEU A 50 12.59 -7.66 -18.40
N ARG A 51 13.70 -7.11 -17.94
CA ARG A 51 13.98 -7.09 -16.50
C ARG A 51 12.93 -6.26 -15.77
N LEU A 52 12.49 -6.72 -14.60
CA LEU A 52 11.51 -6.00 -13.80
C LEU A 52 11.99 -4.58 -13.47
N SER A 53 13.28 -4.44 -13.11
CA SER A 53 13.90 -3.12 -12.86
C SER A 53 13.72 -2.17 -14.03
N ALA A 54 14.02 -2.61 -15.25
CA ALA A 54 13.88 -1.79 -16.45
C ALA A 54 12.43 -1.34 -16.71
N VAL A 55 11.46 -2.21 -16.41
CA VAL A 55 10.03 -1.86 -16.52
C VAL A 55 9.63 -0.83 -15.47
N VAL A 56 10.07 -1.02 -14.24
CA VAL A 56 9.78 -0.11 -13.11
C VAL A 56 10.44 1.25 -13.32
N ASP A 57 11.69 1.29 -13.76
CA ASP A 57 12.42 2.54 -14.02
C ASP A 57 11.77 3.37 -15.14
N ALA A 58 11.27 2.69 -16.18
CA ALA A 58 10.63 3.36 -17.31
C ALA A 58 9.19 3.83 -17.00
N LEU A 59 8.42 3.09 -16.20
CA LEU A 59 6.97 3.28 -16.07
C LEU A 59 6.52 3.63 -14.66
N GLY A 60 7.33 3.37 -13.64
CA GLY A 60 6.94 3.38 -12.24
C GLY A 60 6.11 2.14 -11.83
N TRP A 61 6.06 1.85 -10.53
CA TRP A 61 5.38 0.67 -9.98
C TRP A 61 3.89 0.59 -10.34
N GLU A 62 3.18 1.72 -10.36
CA GLU A 62 1.73 1.72 -10.59
C GLU A 62 1.36 1.27 -12.03
N LYS A 63 2.20 1.62 -13.01
CA LYS A 63 2.00 1.14 -14.38
C LYS A 63 2.59 -0.26 -14.57
N ALA A 64 3.75 -0.56 -13.95
CA ALA A 64 4.36 -1.88 -14.03
C ALA A 64 3.41 -2.99 -13.52
N LYS A 65 2.67 -2.75 -12.44
CA LYS A 65 1.66 -3.69 -11.89
C LYS A 65 0.46 -3.95 -12.83
N GLN A 66 0.28 -3.18 -13.87
CA GLN A 66 -0.79 -3.44 -14.86
C GLN A 66 -0.45 -4.64 -15.76
N TYR A 67 0.83 -5.00 -15.88
CA TYR A 67 1.22 -6.23 -16.56
C TYR A 67 0.92 -7.46 -15.71
N PRO A 68 0.17 -8.44 -16.23
CA PRO A 68 -0.25 -9.62 -15.47
C PRO A 68 0.92 -10.40 -14.85
N ASP A 69 2.05 -10.49 -15.56
CA ASP A 69 3.20 -11.24 -15.09
C ASP A 69 3.89 -10.54 -13.90
N VAL A 70 4.00 -9.21 -13.92
CA VAL A 70 4.49 -8.42 -12.79
C VAL A 70 3.59 -8.61 -11.56
N ARG A 71 2.26 -8.53 -11.75
CA ARG A 71 1.30 -8.74 -10.66
C ARG A 71 1.43 -10.13 -10.07
N ARG A 72 1.48 -11.17 -10.91
CA ARG A 72 1.63 -12.58 -10.50
C ARG A 72 2.94 -12.79 -9.74
N PHE A 73 4.05 -12.22 -10.22
CA PHE A 73 5.32 -12.31 -9.52
C PHE A 73 5.26 -11.69 -8.12
N LEU A 74 4.71 -10.48 -7.99
CA LEU A 74 4.56 -9.82 -6.69
C LEU A 74 3.66 -10.62 -5.73
N GLN A 75 2.56 -11.18 -6.22
CA GLN A 75 1.67 -12.02 -5.41
C GLN A 75 2.39 -13.28 -4.93
N ARG A 76 3.08 -13.99 -5.83
CA ARG A 76 3.84 -15.19 -5.48
C ARG A 76 4.98 -14.88 -4.51
N LEU A 77 5.72 -13.82 -4.73
CA LEU A 77 6.80 -13.42 -3.82
C LEU A 77 6.26 -13.05 -2.44
N GLY A 78 5.18 -12.25 -2.40
CA GLY A 78 4.64 -11.72 -1.16
C GLY A 78 3.88 -12.76 -0.33
N SER A 79 3.08 -13.60 -0.96
CA SER A 79 2.28 -14.62 -0.29
C SER A 79 3.00 -15.97 -0.29
N ASP A 80 3.02 -16.64 -1.44
CA ASP A 80 3.48 -18.04 -1.54
C ASP A 80 4.97 -18.21 -1.16
N GLY A 81 5.82 -17.22 -1.50
CA GLY A 81 7.25 -17.29 -1.22
C GLY A 81 7.62 -16.88 0.20
N VAL A 82 7.13 -15.77 0.68
CA VAL A 82 7.57 -15.20 1.96
C VAL A 82 6.57 -15.47 3.07
N ARG A 83 5.30 -15.12 2.89
CA ARG A 83 4.31 -15.23 3.97
C ARG A 83 4.11 -16.69 4.40
N ASP A 84 3.99 -17.60 3.45
CA ASP A 84 3.76 -19.03 3.73
C ASP A 84 4.98 -19.73 4.35
N HIS A 85 6.19 -19.24 4.08
CA HIS A 85 7.43 -19.89 4.56
C HIS A 85 8.09 -19.16 5.73
N LEU A 86 7.98 -17.84 5.81
CA LEU A 86 8.66 -17.01 6.83
C LEU A 86 7.68 -16.33 7.79
N GLY A 87 6.38 -16.52 7.57
CA GLY A 87 5.31 -15.99 8.41
C GLY A 87 4.85 -14.58 8.04
N ASP A 88 3.65 -14.24 8.53
CA ASP A 88 2.94 -13.01 8.21
C ASP A 88 3.63 -11.73 8.73
N GLY A 89 4.46 -11.86 9.74
CA GLY A 89 5.08 -10.71 10.42
C GLY A 89 6.27 -10.10 9.68
N LEU A 90 6.87 -10.79 8.69
CA LEU A 90 8.11 -10.31 8.06
C LEU A 90 7.91 -8.96 7.35
N TRP A 91 6.87 -8.83 6.54
CA TRP A 91 6.56 -7.60 5.82
C TRP A 91 6.20 -6.46 6.77
N VAL A 92 5.45 -6.78 7.83
CA VAL A 92 5.10 -5.82 8.89
C VAL A 92 6.36 -5.32 9.58
N ALA A 93 7.23 -6.21 10.04
CA ALA A 93 8.48 -5.83 10.69
C ALA A 93 9.39 -4.98 9.77
N ALA A 94 9.51 -5.38 8.50
CA ALA A 94 10.32 -4.65 7.53
C ALA A 94 9.76 -3.24 7.22
N ALA A 95 8.44 -3.08 7.12
CA ALA A 95 7.84 -1.75 6.93
C ALA A 95 7.95 -0.89 8.20
N MET A 96 7.64 -1.47 9.36
CA MET A 96 7.71 -0.77 10.64
C MET A 96 9.13 -0.34 11.02
N SER A 97 10.17 -1.06 10.59
CA SER A 97 11.56 -0.67 10.83
C SER A 97 11.97 0.62 10.11
N ARG A 98 11.19 1.06 9.12
CA ARG A 98 11.38 2.32 8.37
C ARG A 98 10.67 3.51 9.01
N ALA A 99 9.81 3.26 9.99
CA ALA A 99 9.01 4.27 10.67
C ALA A 99 9.78 4.84 11.88
N ASP A 100 10.78 5.65 11.62
CA ASP A 100 11.68 6.30 12.61
C ASP A 100 11.27 7.74 12.96
N VAL A 101 10.38 8.33 12.17
CA VAL A 101 9.74 9.62 12.40
C VAL A 101 8.20 9.46 12.29
N PRO A 102 7.38 10.49 12.60
CA PRO A 102 5.94 10.41 12.35
C PRO A 102 5.63 9.92 10.95
N THR A 103 4.88 8.81 10.84
CA THR A 103 4.73 8.05 9.58
C THR A 103 3.27 7.83 9.25
N VAL A 104 2.93 7.96 7.97
CA VAL A 104 1.62 7.57 7.41
C VAL A 104 1.78 6.27 6.63
N PHE A 105 0.96 5.27 6.97
CA PHE A 105 0.83 4.02 6.25
C PHE A 105 -0.47 4.04 5.43
N PRO A 106 -0.42 4.21 4.09
CA PRO A 106 -1.62 4.41 3.27
C PRO A 106 -2.27 3.10 2.80
N ASP A 107 -1.67 1.95 3.05
CA ASP A 107 -2.05 0.66 2.49
C ASP A 107 -2.26 -0.45 3.55
N VAL A 108 -2.73 -0.07 4.73
CA VAL A 108 -3.11 -1.03 5.78
C VAL A 108 -4.24 -1.93 5.27
N ARG A 109 -4.01 -3.25 5.24
CA ARG A 109 -4.94 -4.25 4.69
C ARG A 109 -5.18 -5.45 5.60
N PHE A 110 -4.29 -5.67 6.57
CA PHE A 110 -4.35 -6.84 7.45
C PHE A 110 -4.38 -6.44 8.92
N PRO A 111 -5.02 -7.24 9.80
CA PRO A 111 -5.09 -6.96 11.22
C PRO A 111 -3.71 -6.79 11.90
N ASN A 112 -2.74 -7.63 11.54
CA ASN A 112 -1.38 -7.56 12.09
C ASN A 112 -0.64 -6.25 11.74
N GLU A 113 -0.96 -5.63 10.60
CA GLU A 113 -0.44 -4.31 10.21
C GLU A 113 -1.04 -3.23 11.11
N ALA A 114 -2.35 -3.27 11.32
CA ALA A 114 -3.05 -2.34 12.21
C ALA A 114 -2.59 -2.49 13.67
N GLU A 115 -2.40 -3.72 14.15
CA GLU A 115 -1.87 -4.02 15.48
C GLU A 115 -0.46 -3.44 15.66
N ALA A 116 0.41 -3.57 14.65
CA ALA A 116 1.76 -3.03 14.70
C ALA A 116 1.78 -1.50 14.78
N ILE A 117 0.85 -0.83 14.08
CA ILE A 117 0.67 0.63 14.17
C ILE A 117 0.19 1.02 15.58
N ARG A 118 -0.83 0.34 16.12
CA ARG A 118 -1.36 0.59 17.46
C ARG A 118 -0.34 0.34 18.56
N ALA A 119 0.51 -0.68 18.42
CA ALA A 119 1.60 -0.96 19.35
C ALA A 119 2.61 0.19 19.47
N ARG A 120 2.65 1.11 18.49
CA ARG A 120 3.44 2.35 18.50
C ARG A 120 2.61 3.59 18.78
N ALA A 121 1.46 3.44 19.44
CA ALA A 121 0.51 4.51 19.74
C ALA A 121 0.00 5.25 18.47
N GLY A 122 -0.01 4.58 17.31
CA GLY A 122 -0.61 5.07 16.09
C GLY A 122 -2.12 4.87 16.07
N ILE A 123 -2.81 5.57 15.18
CA ILE A 123 -4.26 5.50 14.98
C ILE A 123 -4.58 4.92 13.60
N ILE A 124 -5.73 4.26 13.52
CA ILE A 124 -6.28 3.70 12.28
C ILE A 124 -7.44 4.57 11.82
N VAL A 125 -7.33 5.15 10.63
CA VAL A 125 -8.38 5.94 10.00
C VAL A 125 -8.97 5.15 8.84
N ARG A 126 -10.26 4.83 8.91
CA ARG A 126 -11.00 4.18 7.81
C ARG A 126 -11.54 5.24 6.86
N ILE A 127 -11.18 5.14 5.58
CA ILE A 127 -11.74 5.96 4.51
C ILE A 127 -12.79 5.14 3.78
N VAL A 128 -14.05 5.58 3.81
CA VAL A 128 -15.19 4.89 3.20
C VAL A 128 -15.64 5.65 1.96
N ARG A 129 -15.95 4.93 0.88
CA ARG A 129 -16.56 5.47 -0.33
C ARG A 129 -17.88 4.72 -0.59
N ARG A 130 -18.95 5.41 -0.93
CA ARG A 130 -20.28 4.79 -1.18
C ARG A 130 -20.32 3.95 -2.45
N GLU A 131 -19.46 4.24 -3.43
CA GLU A 131 -19.31 3.38 -4.60
C GLU A 131 -18.56 2.12 -4.19
N HIS A 132 -19.27 1.03 -4.06
CA HIS A 132 -18.68 -0.27 -3.75
C HIS A 132 -17.86 -0.78 -4.93
N LEU A 133 -16.70 -1.36 -4.63
CA LEU A 133 -15.94 -2.17 -5.59
C LEU A 133 -16.84 -3.34 -6.04
N THR A 134 -16.94 -3.54 -7.35
CA THR A 134 -17.70 -4.66 -7.93
C THR A 134 -16.76 -5.62 -8.65
N GLY A 135 -17.06 -6.93 -8.64
CA GLY A 135 -16.29 -7.95 -9.35
C GLY A 135 -15.20 -8.64 -8.53
N GLU A 136 -14.20 -9.21 -9.21
CA GLU A 136 -13.12 -10.00 -8.59
C GLU A 136 -12.29 -9.25 -7.55
N GLN A 137 -12.25 -7.93 -7.62
CA GLN A 137 -11.52 -7.10 -6.65
C GLN A 137 -12.20 -7.10 -5.27
N ALA A 138 -13.52 -7.16 -5.21
CA ALA A 138 -14.27 -7.23 -3.94
C ALA A 138 -14.14 -8.60 -3.24
N ALA A 139 -13.73 -9.65 -3.95
CA ALA A 139 -13.60 -11.00 -3.40
C ALA A 139 -12.21 -11.31 -2.83
N HIS A 140 -11.24 -10.40 -2.93
CA HIS A 140 -9.90 -10.66 -2.43
C HIS A 140 -9.88 -10.63 -0.88
N PRO A 141 -9.26 -11.61 -0.19
CA PRO A 141 -9.22 -11.68 1.26
C PRO A 141 -8.72 -10.40 1.95
N SER A 142 -7.84 -9.64 1.31
CA SER A 142 -7.32 -8.36 1.84
C SER A 142 -8.34 -7.22 1.84
N GLU A 143 -9.43 -7.33 1.10
CA GLU A 143 -10.48 -6.29 1.07
C GLU A 143 -11.45 -6.45 2.26
N ASN A 144 -11.61 -7.68 2.77
CA ASN A 144 -12.52 -8.00 3.87
C ASN A 144 -11.79 -8.24 5.21
N ALA A 145 -10.45 -8.35 5.19
CA ALA A 145 -9.66 -8.69 6.36
C ALA A 145 -9.73 -7.63 7.48
N LEU A 146 -10.12 -6.39 7.15
CA LEU A 146 -10.28 -5.30 8.11
C LEU A 146 -11.75 -4.98 8.46
N ASP A 147 -12.73 -5.75 7.97
CA ASP A 147 -14.15 -5.46 8.22
C ASP A 147 -14.49 -5.53 9.72
N GLU A 148 -13.85 -6.47 10.43
CA GLU A 148 -14.01 -6.64 11.86
C GLU A 148 -13.13 -5.69 12.70
N LEU A 149 -12.18 -4.98 12.07
CA LEU A 149 -11.32 -4.05 12.78
C LEU A 149 -12.06 -2.74 13.06
N GLU A 150 -12.22 -2.39 14.33
CA GLU A 150 -12.78 -1.11 14.74
C GLU A 150 -11.75 0.01 14.51
N PRO A 151 -12.02 0.99 13.61
CA PRO A 151 -11.12 2.10 13.37
C PRO A 151 -11.22 3.15 14.48
N ASP A 152 -10.15 3.90 14.71
CA ASP A 152 -10.14 5.01 15.68
C ASP A 152 -10.91 6.22 15.14
N ALA A 153 -11.01 6.35 13.81
CA ALA A 153 -11.84 7.34 13.13
C ALA A 153 -12.30 6.83 11.76
N THR A 154 -13.44 7.35 11.28
CA THR A 154 -13.95 7.05 9.93
C THR A 154 -14.21 8.35 9.17
N VAL A 155 -13.74 8.40 7.92
CA VAL A 155 -13.94 9.54 7.00
C VAL A 155 -14.68 9.06 5.76
N CYS A 156 -15.80 9.72 5.43
CA CYS A 156 -16.52 9.47 4.18
C CYS A 156 -15.88 10.28 3.03
N ASN A 157 -15.55 9.58 1.94
CA ASN A 157 -14.94 10.15 0.74
C ASN A 157 -15.94 10.08 -0.45
N ASP A 158 -17.09 10.73 -0.30
CA ASP A 158 -18.16 10.72 -1.31
C ASP A 158 -18.10 11.97 -2.22
N GLY A 159 -17.16 12.86 -1.98
CA GLY A 159 -16.99 14.12 -2.68
C GLY A 159 -15.69 14.25 -3.45
N THR A 160 -15.23 15.47 -3.57
CA THR A 160 -13.95 15.82 -4.19
C THR A 160 -12.76 15.54 -3.26
N ILE A 161 -11.55 15.59 -3.81
CA ILE A 161 -10.30 15.51 -3.01
C ILE A 161 -10.25 16.64 -1.97
N ALA A 162 -10.74 17.83 -2.30
CA ALA A 162 -10.80 18.97 -1.38
C ALA A 162 -11.73 18.69 -0.19
N ASP A 163 -12.87 18.03 -0.43
CA ASP A 163 -13.81 17.64 0.63
C ASP A 163 -13.18 16.59 1.56
N LEU A 164 -12.49 15.59 1.00
CA LEU A 164 -11.74 14.62 1.77
C LEU A 164 -10.66 15.26 2.64
N GLN A 165 -9.86 16.17 2.06
CA GLN A 165 -8.85 16.92 2.80
C GLN A 165 -9.46 17.75 3.94
N ALA A 166 -10.61 18.38 3.70
CA ALA A 166 -11.32 19.16 4.72
C ALA A 166 -11.87 18.26 5.83
N ALA A 167 -12.36 17.05 5.50
CA ALA A 167 -12.85 16.09 6.48
C ALA A 167 -11.71 15.56 7.37
N ILE A 168 -10.55 15.25 6.80
CA ILE A 168 -9.39 14.76 7.55
C ILE A 168 -8.82 15.83 8.49
N ARG A 169 -8.82 17.11 8.09
CA ARG A 169 -8.36 18.20 8.96
C ARG A 169 -9.22 18.43 10.21
N ARG A 170 -10.38 17.79 10.30
CA ARG A 170 -11.30 17.87 11.46
C ARG A 170 -11.11 16.72 12.44
N LEU A 171 -10.32 15.72 12.09
CA LEU A 171 -9.90 14.63 12.99
C LEU A 171 -8.88 15.14 14.00
#